data_2be310fb9e092851d75fb02d7ec907fa
#
_entry.id   2be310fb9e092851d75fb02d7ec907fa
#
_cell.length_a   1.000
_cell.length_b   1.000
_cell.length_c   1.000
_cell.angle_alpha   90.00
_cell.angle_beta   90.00
_cell.angle_gamma   90.00
#
_symmetry.space_group_name_H-M   'P 1'
#
loop_
_entity.id
_entity.type
_entity.pdbx_description
1 polymer ?
#
loop_
_entity_poly.entity_id
_entity_poly.type
_entity_poly.pdbx_seq_one_letter_code
_entity_poly.pdbx_strand_id
1 'polypeptide(L)'
;VAEQYGFAHLDTGLLYRAVGAMGGDPVEAAQALRPEDCAQAGLRTQEAGQAASRVAAIPQVRAALVEFQRRFARAPGGAVLDGRDIGTVICPEAEVKLYVTASPQVRAHRRWLELGGDEAEVLAGVLERDARDMGRADAPLCAAADAIVIDTSDLSIDDAVGQAIALIEKRLAAQETPQ
;
A
#
# COMPACT_ATOMS: atom_id res chain seq x y z
N VAL A 1 -11.47 1.91 7.44
CA VAL A 1 -11.39 0.56 8.03
C VAL A 1 -10.66 0.61 9.37
N ALA A 2 -9.40 1.06 9.44
CA ALA A 2 -8.64 1.10 10.70
C ALA A 2 -9.38 1.86 11.81
N GLU A 3 -9.89 3.04 11.51
CA GLU A 3 -10.68 3.87 12.42
C GLU A 3 -11.91 3.14 12.95
N GLN A 4 -12.62 2.38 12.10
CA GLN A 4 -13.81 1.62 12.46
C GLN A 4 -13.54 0.57 13.56
N TYR A 5 -12.35 -0.02 13.55
CA TYR A 5 -11.96 -1.05 14.52
C TYR A 5 -11.05 -0.52 15.63
N GLY A 6 -10.71 0.76 15.62
CA GLY A 6 -9.72 1.33 16.54
C GLY A 6 -8.30 0.78 16.35
N PHE A 7 -7.98 0.30 15.15
CA PHE A 7 -6.68 -0.27 14.82
C PHE A 7 -5.68 0.81 14.40
N ALA A 8 -4.39 0.55 14.62
CA ALA A 8 -3.34 1.37 14.06
C ALA A 8 -3.30 1.23 12.53
N HIS A 9 -2.94 2.32 11.82
CA HIS A 9 -2.85 2.32 10.36
C HIS A 9 -1.44 2.66 9.89
N LEU A 10 -0.93 1.91 8.91
CA LEU A 10 0.34 2.18 8.25
C LEU A 10 0.17 2.19 6.73
N ASP A 11 0.27 3.37 6.13
CA ASP A 11 0.52 3.55 4.69
C ASP A 11 1.99 3.24 4.41
N THR A 12 2.30 1.98 4.04
CA THR A 12 3.69 1.56 3.80
C THR A 12 4.31 2.26 2.60
N GLY A 13 3.49 2.79 1.70
CA GLY A 13 3.94 3.61 0.59
C GLY A 13 4.67 4.88 1.05
N LEU A 14 4.32 5.44 2.20
CA LEU A 14 5.00 6.61 2.77
C LEU A 14 6.44 6.31 3.18
N LEU A 15 6.76 5.10 3.64
CA LEU A 15 8.13 4.68 3.95
C LEU A 15 9.03 4.80 2.71
N TYR A 16 8.59 4.23 1.58
CA TYR A 16 9.34 4.30 0.32
C TYR A 16 9.37 5.70 -0.27
N ARG A 17 8.32 6.51 -0.08
CA ARG A 17 8.29 7.91 -0.50
C ARG A 17 9.28 8.75 0.28
N ALA A 18 9.38 8.55 1.60
CA ALA A 18 10.35 9.23 2.45
C ALA A 18 11.78 8.84 2.05
N VAL A 19 12.08 7.56 1.89
CA VAL A 19 13.38 7.09 1.39
C VAL A 19 13.73 7.73 0.04
N GLY A 20 12.78 7.78 -0.90
CA GLY A 20 12.99 8.40 -2.21
C GLY A 20 13.20 9.91 -2.15
N ALA A 21 12.67 10.59 -1.12
CA ALA A 21 12.81 12.03 -0.91
C ALA A 21 14.10 12.43 -0.18
N MET A 22 14.67 11.54 0.65
CA MET A 22 15.90 11.81 1.40
C MET A 22 17.12 12.03 0.50
N GLY A 23 17.12 11.46 -0.71
CA GLY A 23 18.26 11.53 -1.62
C GLY A 23 19.46 10.69 -1.15
N GLY A 24 20.58 10.75 -1.91
CA GLY A 24 21.77 9.99 -1.59
C GLY A 24 21.61 8.49 -1.87
N ASP A 25 22.29 7.64 -1.09
CA ASP A 25 22.16 6.18 -1.20
C ASP A 25 20.82 5.72 -0.61
N PRO A 26 19.95 5.05 -1.40
CA PRO A 26 18.63 4.63 -0.93
C PRO A 26 18.67 3.59 0.20
N VAL A 27 19.73 2.79 0.29
CA VAL A 27 19.87 1.77 1.34
C VAL A 27 20.22 2.42 2.67
N GLU A 28 21.15 3.38 2.65
CA GLU A 28 21.49 4.18 3.83
C GLU A 28 20.29 5.00 4.31
N ALA A 29 19.54 5.62 3.37
CA ALA A 29 18.32 6.34 3.66
C ALA A 29 17.26 5.44 4.32
N ALA A 30 17.06 4.22 3.83
CA ALA A 30 16.11 3.27 4.40
C ALA A 30 16.52 2.80 5.81
N GLN A 31 17.81 2.63 6.07
CA GLN A 31 18.32 2.26 7.38
C GLN A 31 18.23 3.40 8.41
N ALA A 32 18.35 4.64 7.95
CA ALA A 32 18.28 5.84 8.79
C ALA A 32 16.85 6.39 8.97
N LEU A 33 15.84 5.80 8.28
CA LEU A 33 14.47 6.30 8.24
C LEU A 33 13.84 6.34 9.64
N ARG A 34 13.21 7.47 9.94
CA ARG A 34 12.48 7.71 11.20
C ARG A 34 11.01 7.97 10.92
N PRO A 35 10.11 7.73 11.89
CA PRO A 35 8.66 7.99 11.74
C PRO A 35 8.34 9.42 11.29
N GLU A 36 9.06 10.42 11.79
CA GLU A 36 8.89 11.83 11.43
C GLU A 36 9.19 12.11 9.96
N ASP A 37 10.07 11.35 9.32
CA ASP A 37 10.39 11.50 7.90
C ASP A 37 9.18 11.16 7.01
N CYS A 38 8.28 10.30 7.49
CA CYS A 38 7.04 9.95 6.79
C CYS A 38 5.94 11.02 6.90
N ALA A 39 6.10 12.01 7.79
CA ALA A 39 5.16 13.11 7.97
C ALA A 39 5.52 14.37 7.16
N GLN A 40 6.59 14.32 6.38
CA GLN A 40 7.05 15.48 5.60
C GLN A 40 6.04 15.86 4.50
N ALA A 41 5.94 17.17 4.26
CA ALA A 41 5.15 17.70 3.15
C ALA A 41 5.71 17.23 1.79
N GLY A 42 4.84 17.05 0.80
CA GLY A 42 5.24 16.69 -0.57
C GLY A 42 5.39 15.19 -0.84
N LEU A 43 5.31 14.33 0.16
CA LEU A 43 5.40 12.88 -0.05
C LEU A 43 4.23 12.28 -0.87
N ARG A 44 3.13 13.01 -1.05
CA ARG A 44 1.95 12.55 -1.79
C ARG A 44 1.90 13.03 -3.23
N THR A 45 2.96 13.67 -3.74
CA THR A 45 3.06 14.08 -5.15
C THR A 45 3.25 12.90 -6.10
N GLN A 46 3.11 13.15 -7.40
CA GLN A 46 3.36 12.15 -8.44
C GLN A 46 4.84 11.75 -8.48
N GLU A 47 5.74 12.74 -8.39
CA GLU A 47 7.19 12.54 -8.39
C GLU A 47 7.64 11.68 -7.21
N ALA A 48 7.13 11.96 -6.01
CA ALA A 48 7.39 11.14 -4.82
C ALA A 48 6.87 9.70 -5.00
N GLY A 49 5.73 9.53 -5.69
CA GLY A 49 5.20 8.21 -6.03
C GLY A 49 6.08 7.43 -6.99
N GLN A 50 6.65 8.10 -8.00
CA GLN A 50 7.60 7.49 -8.93
C GLN A 50 8.94 7.17 -8.25
N ALA A 51 9.44 8.07 -7.40
CA ALA A 51 10.65 7.81 -6.61
C ALA A 51 10.48 6.60 -5.69
N ALA A 52 9.35 6.52 -4.97
CA ALA A 52 9.01 5.38 -4.13
C ALA A 52 9.03 4.05 -4.90
N SER A 53 8.42 4.01 -6.09
CA SER A 53 8.39 2.81 -6.93
C SER A 53 9.79 2.38 -7.39
N ARG A 54 10.68 3.35 -7.69
CA ARG A 54 12.07 3.05 -8.04
C ARG A 54 12.86 2.47 -6.86
N VAL A 55 12.81 3.10 -5.68
CA VAL A 55 13.56 2.60 -4.52
C VAL A 55 12.97 1.30 -3.98
N ALA A 56 11.67 1.07 -4.11
CA ALA A 56 11.01 -0.19 -3.75
C ALA A 56 11.42 -1.39 -4.64
N ALA A 57 12.05 -1.14 -5.80
CA ALA A 57 12.63 -2.19 -6.63
C ALA A 57 14.01 -2.65 -6.15
N ILE A 58 14.61 -1.97 -5.16
CA ILE A 58 15.93 -2.30 -4.60
C ILE A 58 15.75 -3.29 -3.45
N PRO A 59 16.24 -4.55 -3.55
CA PRO A 59 16.02 -5.57 -2.51
C PRO A 59 16.54 -5.15 -1.14
N GLN A 60 17.68 -4.47 -1.06
CA GLN A 60 18.28 -4.02 0.19
C GLN A 60 17.45 -2.95 0.90
N VAL A 61 16.82 -2.02 0.16
CA VAL A 61 15.86 -1.05 0.69
C VAL A 61 14.65 -1.77 1.29
N ARG A 62 14.14 -2.75 0.58
CA ARG A 62 13.02 -3.57 1.07
C ARG A 62 13.38 -4.31 2.34
N ALA A 63 14.54 -4.98 2.36
CA ALA A 63 15.02 -5.71 3.55
C ALA A 63 15.14 -4.80 4.78
N ALA A 64 15.62 -3.56 4.62
CA ALA A 64 15.72 -2.60 5.71
C ALA A 64 14.35 -2.20 6.29
N LEU A 65 13.28 -2.16 5.47
CA LEU A 65 11.95 -1.71 5.87
C LEU A 65 11.00 -2.85 6.32
N VAL A 66 11.28 -4.11 5.96
CA VAL A 66 10.40 -5.25 6.25
C VAL A 66 10.17 -5.44 7.75
N GLU A 67 11.23 -5.38 8.54
CA GLU A 67 11.13 -5.64 9.99
C GLU A 67 10.31 -4.57 10.71
N PHE A 68 10.41 -3.32 10.29
CA PHE A 68 9.57 -2.25 10.82
C PHE A 68 8.08 -2.52 10.52
N GLN A 69 7.75 -2.87 9.29
CA GLN A 69 6.38 -3.15 8.87
C GLN A 69 5.80 -4.35 9.63
N ARG A 70 6.57 -5.43 9.80
CA ARG A 70 6.16 -6.62 10.56
C ARG A 70 5.93 -6.33 12.05
N ARG A 71 6.78 -5.53 12.67
CA ARG A 71 6.58 -5.09 14.07
C ARG A 71 5.32 -4.26 14.21
N PHE A 72 5.05 -3.35 13.26
CA PHE A 72 3.84 -2.56 13.25
C PHE A 72 2.58 -3.43 13.10
N ALA A 73 2.61 -4.42 12.21
CA ALA A 73 1.52 -5.35 12.01
C ALA A 73 1.14 -6.15 13.28
N ARG A 74 2.09 -6.36 14.18
CA ARG A 74 1.90 -7.05 15.45
C ARG A 74 1.67 -6.12 16.65
N ALA A 75 1.37 -4.84 16.38
CA ALA A 75 1.09 -3.88 17.44
C ALA A 75 -0.13 -4.32 18.28
N PRO A 76 -0.08 -4.17 19.62
CA PRO A 76 -1.23 -4.45 20.46
C PRO A 76 -2.46 -3.64 20.03
N GLY A 77 -3.64 -4.28 20.00
CA GLY A 77 -4.90 -3.65 19.59
C GLY A 77 -5.27 -3.85 18.12
N GLY A 78 -4.35 -4.41 17.32
CA GLY A 78 -4.59 -4.66 15.89
C GLY A 78 -4.03 -3.56 14.97
N ALA A 79 -3.78 -3.93 13.72
CA ALA A 79 -3.23 -3.02 12.73
C ALA A 79 -3.82 -3.25 11.33
N VAL A 80 -3.87 -2.18 10.54
CA VAL A 80 -4.18 -2.21 9.11
C VAL A 80 -2.97 -1.65 8.37
N LEU A 81 -2.45 -2.43 7.44
CA LEU A 81 -1.35 -2.03 6.56
C LEU A 81 -1.86 -1.98 5.12
N ASP A 82 -1.53 -0.93 4.39
CA ASP A 82 -1.72 -0.88 2.95
C ASP A 82 -0.38 -0.76 2.21
N GLY A 83 -0.32 -1.37 1.03
CA GLY A 83 0.90 -1.41 0.21
C GLY A 83 0.73 -2.33 -1.00
N ARG A 84 1.86 -2.81 -1.55
CA ARG A 84 1.87 -3.60 -2.79
C ARG A 84 2.02 -5.10 -2.56
N ASP A 85 2.65 -5.49 -1.47
CA ASP A 85 3.07 -6.86 -1.17
C ASP A 85 2.78 -7.25 0.29
N ILE A 86 1.85 -6.53 0.94
CA ILE A 86 1.54 -6.74 2.36
C ILE A 86 1.05 -8.17 2.59
N GLY A 87 0.08 -8.63 1.82
CA GLY A 87 -0.50 -9.97 1.98
C GLY A 87 0.34 -11.12 1.41
N THR A 88 1.40 -10.81 0.64
CA THR A 88 2.24 -11.84 -0.01
C THR A 88 3.61 -12.00 0.66
N VAL A 89 4.20 -10.90 1.13
CA VAL A 89 5.60 -10.89 1.65
C VAL A 89 5.70 -10.37 3.06
N ILE A 90 5.02 -9.26 3.38
CA ILE A 90 5.17 -8.62 4.70
C ILE A 90 4.41 -9.40 5.77
N CYS A 91 3.12 -9.65 5.55
CA CYS A 91 2.22 -10.34 6.47
C CYS A 91 1.43 -11.45 5.74
N PRO A 92 2.12 -12.50 5.25
CA PRO A 92 1.43 -13.62 4.57
C PRO A 92 0.49 -14.39 5.49
N GLU A 93 0.64 -14.24 6.80
CA GLU A 93 -0.20 -14.84 7.85
C GLU A 93 -1.30 -13.91 8.37
N ALA A 94 -1.53 -12.75 7.75
CA ALA A 94 -2.60 -11.84 8.15
C ALA A 94 -3.98 -12.51 8.11
N GLU A 95 -4.81 -12.25 9.13
CA GLU A 95 -6.14 -12.84 9.31
C GLU A 95 -7.08 -12.47 8.15
N VAL A 96 -6.96 -11.25 7.65
CA VAL A 96 -7.75 -10.76 6.52
C VAL A 96 -6.84 -10.09 5.50
N LYS A 97 -6.95 -10.50 4.24
CA LYS A 97 -6.23 -9.92 3.12
C LYS A 97 -7.23 -9.42 2.08
N LEU A 98 -7.20 -8.13 1.83
CA LEU A 98 -7.99 -7.48 0.79
C LEU A 98 -7.06 -7.01 -0.33
N TYR A 99 -7.36 -7.40 -1.57
CA TYR A 99 -6.71 -6.87 -2.75
C TYR A 99 -7.65 -5.86 -3.40
N VAL A 100 -7.41 -4.59 -3.10
CA VAL A 100 -8.24 -3.48 -3.59
C VAL A 100 -7.67 -3.00 -4.93
N THR A 101 -8.51 -3.01 -5.96
CA THR A 101 -8.13 -2.58 -7.30
C THR A 101 -9.15 -1.62 -7.91
N ALA A 102 -8.78 -0.97 -8.99
CA ALA A 102 -9.64 -0.25 -9.93
C ALA A 102 -8.93 -0.19 -11.28
N SER A 103 -9.68 0.05 -12.37
CA SER A 103 -9.08 0.22 -13.68
C SER A 103 -8.03 1.35 -13.68
N PRO A 104 -6.98 1.26 -14.51
CA PRO A 104 -5.97 2.32 -14.59
C PRO A 104 -6.56 3.70 -14.88
N GLN A 105 -7.60 3.76 -15.72
CA GLN A 105 -8.30 4.99 -16.07
C GLN A 105 -8.98 5.61 -14.85
N VAL A 106 -9.72 4.82 -14.08
CA VAL A 106 -10.38 5.29 -12.85
C VAL A 106 -9.37 5.77 -11.81
N ARG A 107 -8.27 5.02 -11.62
CA ARG A 107 -7.20 5.43 -10.68
C ARG A 107 -6.51 6.72 -11.13
N ALA A 108 -6.26 6.87 -12.43
CA ALA A 108 -5.67 8.08 -13.00
C ALA A 108 -6.62 9.27 -12.84
N HIS A 109 -7.91 9.10 -13.12
CA HIS A 109 -8.91 10.14 -12.95
C HIS A 109 -9.03 10.60 -11.49
N ARG A 110 -9.13 9.66 -10.53
CA ARG A 110 -9.12 9.98 -9.08
C ARG A 110 -7.87 10.76 -8.69
N ARG A 111 -6.71 10.34 -9.20
CA ARG A 111 -5.43 10.99 -8.92
C ARG A 111 -5.33 12.39 -9.54
N TRP A 112 -5.85 12.56 -10.75
CA TRP A 112 -5.95 13.85 -11.41
C TRP A 112 -6.84 14.83 -10.64
N LEU A 113 -7.99 14.38 -10.13
CA LEU A 113 -8.85 15.21 -9.28
C LEU A 113 -8.15 15.69 -7.99
N GLU A 114 -7.23 14.91 -7.45
CA GLU A 114 -6.45 15.28 -6.25
C GLU A 114 -5.33 16.28 -6.56
N LEU A 115 -4.62 16.10 -7.66
CA LEU A 115 -3.37 16.80 -7.95
C LEU A 115 -3.50 17.88 -9.04
N GLY A 116 -4.51 17.80 -9.89
CA GLY A 116 -4.62 18.59 -11.10
C GLY A 116 -3.62 18.17 -12.20
N GLY A 117 -3.34 19.09 -13.11
CA GLY A 117 -2.43 18.85 -14.23
C GLY A 117 -3.10 18.23 -15.44
N ASP A 118 -2.33 17.57 -16.31
CA ASP A 118 -2.83 16.86 -17.49
C ASP A 118 -3.21 15.41 -17.14
N GLU A 119 -4.47 15.04 -17.37
CA GLU A 119 -4.99 13.70 -17.03
C GLU A 119 -4.32 12.58 -17.84
N ALA A 120 -3.90 12.86 -19.09
CA ALA A 120 -3.22 11.87 -19.91
C ALA A 120 -1.80 11.60 -19.39
N GLU A 121 -1.09 12.62 -18.89
CA GLU A 121 0.20 12.45 -18.23
C GLU A 121 0.06 11.67 -16.92
N VAL A 122 -1.00 11.94 -16.14
CA VAL A 122 -1.30 11.17 -14.92
C VAL A 122 -1.55 9.70 -15.25
N LEU A 123 -2.33 9.41 -16.30
CA LEU A 123 -2.60 8.05 -16.75
C LEU A 123 -1.31 7.33 -17.19
N ALA A 124 -0.49 8.00 -17.99
CA ALA A 124 0.79 7.45 -18.42
C ALA A 124 1.69 7.09 -17.21
N GLY A 125 1.74 7.98 -16.20
CA GLY A 125 2.47 7.75 -14.96
C GLY A 125 1.92 6.59 -14.12
N VAL A 126 0.60 6.40 -14.10
CA VAL A 126 -0.06 5.25 -13.45
C VAL A 126 0.33 3.95 -14.13
N LEU A 127 0.24 3.88 -15.47
CA LEU A 127 0.56 2.68 -16.24
C LEU A 127 2.05 2.31 -16.10
N GLU A 128 2.96 3.29 -16.18
CA GLU A 128 4.40 3.06 -15.99
C GLU A 128 4.70 2.49 -14.60
N ARG A 129 4.06 3.05 -13.57
CA ARG A 129 4.22 2.58 -12.19
C ARG A 129 3.70 1.17 -12.02
N ASP A 130 2.51 0.86 -12.55
CA ASP A 130 1.93 -0.48 -12.47
C ASP A 130 2.82 -1.51 -13.15
N ALA A 131 3.33 -1.22 -14.34
CA ALA A 131 4.25 -2.10 -15.05
C ALA A 131 5.52 -2.37 -14.22
N ARG A 132 6.06 -1.36 -13.55
CA ARG A 132 7.23 -1.50 -12.66
C ARG A 132 6.89 -2.33 -11.43
N ASP A 133 5.77 -2.01 -10.75
CA ASP A 133 5.38 -2.68 -9.51
C ASP A 133 5.01 -4.15 -9.74
N MET A 134 4.39 -4.50 -10.88
CA MET A 134 4.06 -5.88 -11.26
C MET A 134 5.28 -6.65 -11.78
N GLY A 135 6.19 -5.97 -12.48
CA GLY A 135 7.37 -6.58 -13.11
C GLY A 135 8.58 -6.73 -12.18
N ARG A 136 8.47 -6.38 -10.89
CA ARG A 136 9.59 -6.56 -9.95
C ARG A 136 9.93 -8.04 -9.79
N ALA A 137 11.23 -8.35 -9.81
CA ALA A 137 11.73 -9.69 -9.53
C ALA A 137 11.53 -10.10 -8.06
N ASP A 138 11.58 -9.12 -7.15
CA ASP A 138 11.33 -9.30 -5.71
C ASP A 138 10.03 -8.61 -5.31
N ALA A 139 9.14 -9.36 -4.66
CA ALA A 139 7.87 -8.91 -4.14
C ALA A 139 7.01 -8.12 -5.17
N PRO A 140 6.63 -8.73 -6.30
CA PRO A 140 5.78 -8.07 -7.28
C PRO A 140 4.40 -7.75 -6.71
N LEU A 141 3.75 -6.72 -7.29
CA LEU A 141 2.35 -6.44 -6.98
C LEU A 141 1.46 -7.56 -7.53
N CYS A 142 0.95 -8.39 -6.65
CA CYS A 142 -0.03 -9.42 -6.97
C CYS A 142 -0.95 -9.69 -5.77
N ALA A 143 -2.13 -10.23 -6.05
CA ALA A 143 -3.02 -10.70 -5.00
C ALA A 143 -2.43 -11.95 -4.33
N ALA A 144 -2.51 -12.03 -3.00
CA ALA A 144 -2.24 -13.28 -2.29
C ALA A 144 -3.32 -14.31 -2.66
N ALA A 145 -2.98 -15.61 -2.61
CA ALA A 145 -3.90 -16.68 -3.01
C ALA A 145 -5.20 -16.72 -2.19
N ASP A 146 -5.14 -16.25 -0.94
CA ASP A 146 -6.25 -16.17 0.01
C ASP A 146 -6.82 -14.74 0.14
N ALA A 147 -6.38 -13.80 -0.69
CA ALA A 147 -6.90 -12.44 -0.68
C ALA A 147 -8.30 -12.35 -1.32
N ILE A 148 -9.15 -11.54 -0.71
CA ILE A 148 -10.44 -11.18 -1.28
C ILE A 148 -10.23 -9.96 -2.19
N VAL A 149 -10.61 -10.09 -3.46
CA VAL A 149 -10.48 -9.00 -4.44
C VAL A 149 -11.69 -8.08 -4.35
N ILE A 150 -11.42 -6.77 -4.27
CA ILE A 150 -12.44 -5.72 -4.33
C ILE A 150 -12.09 -4.80 -5.52
N ASP A 151 -12.88 -4.86 -6.57
CA ASP A 151 -12.81 -3.89 -7.67
C ASP A 151 -13.66 -2.67 -7.32
N THR A 152 -13.01 -1.53 -7.18
CA THR A 152 -13.65 -0.26 -6.82
C THR A 152 -13.89 0.64 -8.02
N SER A 153 -13.78 0.14 -9.26
CA SER A 153 -13.89 0.96 -10.48
C SER A 153 -15.20 1.75 -10.53
N ASP A 154 -16.30 1.09 -10.14
CA ASP A 154 -17.64 1.66 -10.18
C ASP A 154 -18.22 1.98 -8.79
N LEU A 155 -17.39 1.98 -7.75
CA LEU A 155 -17.80 2.19 -6.37
C LEU A 155 -17.48 3.62 -5.91
N SER A 156 -18.39 4.18 -5.10
CA SER A 156 -18.06 5.34 -4.26
C SER A 156 -17.09 4.93 -3.15
N ILE A 157 -16.48 5.92 -2.49
CA ILE A 157 -15.60 5.65 -1.33
C ILE A 157 -16.39 4.93 -0.22
N ASP A 158 -17.60 5.40 0.07
CA ASP A 158 -18.44 4.84 1.15
C ASP A 158 -18.86 3.39 0.83
N ASP A 159 -19.23 3.09 -0.42
CA ASP A 159 -19.57 1.74 -0.86
C ASP A 159 -18.36 0.81 -0.78
N ALA A 160 -17.19 1.26 -1.23
CA ALA A 160 -15.95 0.49 -1.16
C ALA A 160 -15.55 0.18 0.30
N VAL A 161 -15.67 1.17 1.20
CA VAL A 161 -15.41 0.98 2.64
C VAL A 161 -16.44 0.05 3.26
N GLY A 162 -17.72 0.22 2.98
CA GLY A 162 -18.79 -0.66 3.46
C GLY A 162 -18.59 -2.11 3.02
N GLN A 163 -18.25 -2.32 1.74
CA GLN A 163 -17.94 -3.65 1.22
C GLN A 163 -16.70 -4.27 1.91
N ALA A 164 -15.65 -3.49 2.11
CA ALA A 164 -14.45 -3.97 2.81
C ALA A 164 -14.77 -4.39 4.25
N ILE A 165 -15.53 -3.59 5.00
CA ILE A 165 -15.95 -3.91 6.37
C ILE A 165 -16.77 -5.21 6.41
N ALA A 166 -17.78 -5.35 5.55
CA ALA A 166 -18.60 -6.55 5.51
C ALA A 166 -17.80 -7.82 5.20
N LEU A 167 -16.80 -7.73 4.32
CA LEU A 167 -15.91 -8.84 3.99
C LEU A 167 -14.96 -9.20 5.15
N ILE A 168 -14.46 -8.20 5.88
CA ILE A 168 -13.64 -8.40 7.08
C ILE A 168 -14.46 -9.12 8.16
N GLU A 169 -15.65 -8.62 8.49
CA GLU A 169 -16.54 -9.23 9.50
C GLU A 169 -16.87 -10.68 9.15
N LYS A 170 -17.23 -10.93 7.90
CA LYS A 170 -17.50 -12.29 7.41
C LYS A 170 -16.30 -13.22 7.58
N ARG A 171 -15.09 -12.73 7.32
CA ARG A 171 -13.85 -13.54 7.42
C ARG A 171 -13.52 -13.84 8.88
N LEU A 172 -13.63 -12.84 9.76
CA LEU A 172 -13.37 -13.01 11.20
C LEU A 172 -14.37 -13.97 11.83
N ALA A 173 -15.67 -13.83 11.54
CA ALA A 173 -16.71 -14.74 12.05
C ALA A 173 -16.48 -16.19 11.61
N ALA A 174 -15.95 -16.43 10.40
CA ALA A 174 -15.63 -17.76 9.92
C ALA A 174 -14.43 -18.41 10.64
N GLN A 175 -13.55 -17.61 11.24
CA GLN A 175 -12.39 -18.08 12.02
C GLN A 175 -12.74 -18.38 13.48
N GLU A 176 -13.77 -17.73 14.01
CA GLU A 176 -14.25 -17.94 15.40
C GLU A 176 -15.13 -19.19 15.56
N THR A 177 -15.56 -19.82 14.47
CA THR A 177 -16.38 -21.04 14.54
C THR A 177 -15.44 -22.27 14.54
N PRO A 178 -15.22 -22.94 15.71
CA PRO A 178 -14.42 -24.16 15.78
C PRO A 178 -15.13 -25.28 15.01
N GLN A 179 -14.37 -26.03 14.21
CA GLN A 179 -14.83 -27.32 13.65
C GLN A 179 -14.91 -28.39 14.71
#